data_b48203846488665196fb835f3ffa8aea
#
_entry.id   b48203846488665196fb835f3ffa8aea
#
_cell.length_a   1.000
_cell.length_b   1.000
_cell.length_c   1.000
_cell.angle_alpha   90.00
_cell.angle_beta   90.00
_cell.angle_gamma   90.00
#
_symmetry.space_group_name_H-M   'P 1'
#
loop_
_entity.id
_entity.type
_entity.pdbx_description
1 polymer ?
#
loop_
_entity_poly.entity_id
_entity_poly.type
_entity_poly.pdbx_seq_one_letter_code
_entity_poly.pdbx_strand_id
1 'polypeptide(L)'
;MRETVHTPSLQSVRPSVEDQFGFAEINMLDFNDLYAGKICAALDKQHPRDLYDVKLLLENEGISDELKNTFLVYLICSPRPMAELLKPNRKSLVDAFEKEFESMTSTAVPLKDLENAREQLISTLLSMLTDFDRKFLLDIKQGTANWTNFYYPHAEKLPAVAWKLINLDKMRPEARKAAYDKLELALSF
;
A
#
# COMPACT_ATOMS: atom_id res chain seq x y z
N MET A 1 -10.33 10.63 -7.56
CA MET A 1 -9.37 11.07 -6.53
C MET A 1 -9.53 10.13 -5.35
N ARG A 2 -8.47 9.56 -4.82
CA ARG A 2 -8.56 8.77 -3.57
C ARG A 2 -8.59 9.77 -2.42
N GLU A 3 -9.61 9.71 -1.60
CA GLU A 3 -9.57 10.39 -0.30
C GLU A 3 -8.58 9.65 0.62
N THR A 4 -8.06 10.36 1.61
CA THR A 4 -7.10 9.84 2.58
C THR A 4 -7.81 9.23 3.78
N VAL A 5 -7.17 8.29 4.46
CA VAL A 5 -7.67 7.72 5.71
C VAL A 5 -7.54 8.74 6.84
N HIS A 6 -6.41 9.45 6.87
CA HIS A 6 -6.11 10.50 7.83
C HIS A 6 -6.31 11.88 7.22
N THR A 7 -6.59 12.87 8.07
CA THR A 7 -6.74 14.25 7.62
C THR A 7 -5.38 14.83 7.24
N PRO A 8 -5.21 15.37 6.02
CA PRO A 8 -3.99 16.10 5.67
C PRO A 8 -3.76 17.30 6.60
N SER A 9 -2.51 17.58 6.91
CA SER A 9 -2.12 18.70 7.74
C SER A 9 -1.46 19.81 6.92
N LEU A 10 -1.72 21.07 7.27
CA LEU A 10 -1.04 22.21 6.70
C LEU A 10 0.39 22.26 7.25
N GLN A 11 1.38 22.28 6.37
CA GLN A 11 2.80 22.27 6.74
C GLN A 11 3.50 23.44 6.06
N SER A 12 4.28 24.21 6.83
CA SER A 12 5.17 25.21 6.26
C SER A 12 6.35 24.58 5.55
N VAL A 13 6.84 25.23 4.52
CA VAL A 13 8.10 24.83 3.86
C VAL A 13 9.26 24.89 4.85
N ARG A 14 10.32 24.13 4.55
CA ARG A 14 11.53 24.14 5.40
C ARG A 14 12.18 25.51 5.39
N PRO A 15 12.85 25.94 6.48
CA PRO A 15 13.50 27.25 6.54
C PRO A 15 14.45 27.53 5.37
N SER A 16 15.21 26.55 4.93
CA SER A 16 16.10 26.70 3.77
C SER A 16 15.38 26.98 2.45
N VAL A 17 14.13 26.57 2.32
CA VAL A 17 13.29 26.89 1.16
C VAL A 17 12.65 28.24 1.32
N GLU A 18 12.19 28.57 2.54
CA GLU A 18 11.63 29.89 2.87
C GLU A 18 12.64 31.00 2.65
N ASP A 19 13.90 30.81 3.07
CA ASP A 19 14.99 31.76 2.88
C ASP A 19 15.28 32.05 1.40
N GLN A 20 15.06 31.05 0.53
CA GLN A 20 15.37 31.16 -0.90
C GLN A 20 14.16 31.59 -1.75
N PHE A 21 12.96 31.16 -1.40
CA PHE A 21 11.76 31.32 -2.23
C PHE A 21 10.60 32.03 -1.52
N GLY A 22 10.74 32.37 -0.24
CA GLY A 22 9.71 32.98 0.58
C GLY A 22 8.80 31.95 1.26
N PHE A 23 7.95 32.44 2.16
CA PHE A 23 7.04 31.63 2.96
C PHE A 23 5.95 30.97 2.09
N ALA A 24 5.72 29.69 2.30
CA ALA A 24 4.61 28.93 1.73
C ALA A 24 4.16 27.81 2.66
N GLU A 25 2.87 27.51 2.61
CA GLU A 25 2.27 26.35 3.29
C GLU A 25 1.56 25.46 2.29
N ILE A 26 1.65 24.16 2.49
CA ILE A 26 0.99 23.16 1.66
C ILE A 26 0.28 22.12 2.52
N ASN A 27 -0.83 21.60 2.01
CA ASN A 27 -1.48 20.43 2.61
C ASN A 27 -0.63 19.19 2.31
N MET A 28 -0.06 18.61 3.36
CA MET A 28 0.71 17.37 3.28
C MET A 28 -0.16 16.18 3.70
N LEU A 29 0.01 15.07 2.98
CA LEU A 29 -0.55 13.79 3.38
C LEU A 29 0.06 13.34 4.70
N ASP A 30 -0.75 12.66 5.52
CA ASP A 30 -0.22 11.91 6.66
C ASP A 30 0.80 10.87 6.20
N PHE A 31 1.79 10.60 7.04
CA PHE A 31 2.86 9.64 6.76
C PHE A 31 2.30 8.26 6.40
N ASN A 32 1.30 7.78 7.14
CA ASN A 32 0.70 6.48 6.90
C ASN A 32 -0.05 6.42 5.57
N ASP A 33 -0.78 7.48 5.19
CA ASP A 33 -1.43 7.56 3.88
C ASP A 33 -0.40 7.58 2.73
N LEU A 34 0.66 8.36 2.88
CA LEU A 34 1.73 8.45 1.89
C LEU A 34 2.37 7.08 1.65
N TYR A 35 2.82 6.44 2.73
CA TYR A 35 3.52 5.17 2.63
C TYR A 35 2.61 3.99 2.32
N ALA A 36 1.35 3.97 2.77
CA ALA A 36 0.38 2.97 2.32
C ALA A 36 0.20 3.00 0.79
N GLY A 37 0.16 4.21 0.21
CA GLY A 37 0.13 4.41 -1.23
C GLY A 37 1.39 3.90 -1.94
N LYS A 38 2.58 4.21 -1.40
CA LYS A 38 3.88 3.76 -1.93
C LYS A 38 4.03 2.23 -1.83
N ILE A 39 3.63 1.61 -0.73
CA ILE A 39 3.62 0.16 -0.54
C ILE A 39 2.72 -0.50 -1.60
N CYS A 40 1.50 -0.02 -1.80
CA CYS A 40 0.62 -0.55 -2.85
C CYS A 40 1.23 -0.41 -4.25
N ALA A 41 1.90 0.70 -4.56
CA ALA A 41 2.58 0.91 -5.84
C ALA A 41 3.75 -0.06 -6.01
N ALA A 42 4.58 -0.24 -4.97
CA ALA A 42 5.70 -1.15 -4.97
C ALA A 42 5.26 -2.62 -5.19
N LEU A 43 4.16 -3.04 -4.57
CA LEU A 43 3.60 -4.38 -4.73
C LEU A 43 2.97 -4.60 -6.13
N ASP A 44 2.31 -3.59 -6.69
CA ASP A 44 1.64 -3.68 -8.00
C ASP A 44 2.64 -3.55 -9.16
N LYS A 45 3.39 -2.46 -9.19
CA LYS A 45 4.30 -2.14 -10.30
C LYS A 45 5.63 -2.85 -10.18
N GLN A 46 6.13 -3.01 -8.96
CA GLN A 46 7.47 -3.51 -8.64
C GLN A 46 8.55 -2.70 -9.38
N HIS A 47 8.35 -1.38 -9.49
CA HIS A 47 9.31 -0.50 -10.13
C HIS A 47 10.47 -0.18 -9.16
N PRO A 48 11.73 -0.09 -9.63
CA PRO A 48 12.89 0.20 -8.78
C PRO A 48 12.73 1.44 -7.90
N ARG A 49 12.11 2.52 -8.39
CA ARG A 49 11.83 3.74 -7.60
C ARG A 49 10.89 3.48 -6.43
N ASP A 50 9.79 2.75 -6.68
CA ASP A 50 8.83 2.43 -5.63
C ASP A 50 9.47 1.50 -4.58
N LEU A 51 10.32 0.56 -5.02
CA LEU A 51 11.06 -0.33 -4.13
C LEU A 51 12.17 0.41 -3.36
N TYR A 52 12.77 1.44 -3.93
CA TYR A 52 13.73 2.28 -3.23
C TYR A 52 13.07 3.08 -2.09
N ASP A 53 11.89 3.66 -2.32
CA ASP A 53 11.10 4.30 -1.27
C ASP A 53 10.79 3.32 -0.12
N VAL A 54 10.43 2.08 -0.47
CA VAL A 54 10.18 1.01 0.52
C VAL A 54 11.46 0.60 1.24
N LYS A 55 12.59 0.49 0.53
CA LYS A 55 13.90 0.23 1.16
C LYS A 55 14.21 1.25 2.24
N LEU A 56 14.06 2.54 1.91
CA LEU A 56 14.29 3.62 2.86
C LEU A 56 13.33 3.56 4.05
N LEU A 57 12.05 3.26 3.81
CA LEU A 57 11.07 3.07 4.88
C LEU A 57 11.50 1.96 5.84
N LEU A 58 11.88 0.80 5.30
CA LEU A 58 12.25 -0.37 6.12
C LEU A 58 13.54 -0.13 6.92
N GLU A 59 14.47 0.66 6.39
CA GLU A 59 15.75 0.96 7.04
C GLU A 59 15.65 2.05 8.13
N ASN A 60 14.74 3.00 7.98
CA ASN A 60 14.65 4.16 8.88
C ASN A 60 13.50 4.05 9.87
N GLU A 61 12.27 3.90 9.40
CA GLU A 61 11.06 3.95 10.22
C GLU A 61 10.45 2.57 10.50
N GLY A 62 10.60 1.65 9.55
CA GLY A 62 9.92 0.37 9.58
C GLY A 62 8.43 0.49 9.26
N ILE A 63 7.69 -0.61 9.44
CA ILE A 63 6.23 -0.65 9.26
C ILE A 63 5.60 -0.74 10.65
N SER A 64 4.94 0.34 11.07
CA SER A 64 4.16 0.38 12.30
C SER A 64 2.79 -0.29 12.13
N ASP A 65 2.12 -0.62 13.25
CA ASP A 65 0.74 -1.12 13.21
C ASP A 65 -0.22 -0.11 12.55
N GLU A 66 0.00 1.18 12.77
CA GLU A 66 -0.83 2.23 12.17
C GLU A 66 -0.64 2.28 10.65
N LEU A 67 0.60 2.20 10.17
CA LEU A 67 0.89 2.11 8.73
C LEU A 67 0.29 0.83 8.13
N LYS A 68 0.43 -0.33 8.82
CA LYS A 68 -0.19 -1.59 8.39
C LYS A 68 -1.72 -1.45 8.30
N ASN A 69 -2.36 -0.86 9.31
CA ASN A 69 -3.80 -0.66 9.32
C ASN A 69 -4.27 0.27 8.17
N THR A 70 -3.52 1.34 7.90
CA THR A 70 -3.78 2.25 6.78
C THR A 70 -3.57 1.52 5.44
N PHE A 71 -2.50 0.74 5.33
CA PHE A 71 -2.25 -0.10 4.15
C PHE A 71 -3.41 -1.06 3.84
N LEU A 72 -4.07 -1.65 4.85
CA LEU A 72 -5.24 -2.50 4.62
C LEU A 72 -6.38 -1.76 3.89
N VAL A 73 -6.63 -0.49 4.23
CA VAL A 73 -7.60 0.35 3.49
C VAL A 73 -7.15 0.53 2.03
N TYR A 74 -5.89 0.89 1.81
CA TYR A 74 -5.34 1.07 0.47
C TYR A 74 -5.35 -0.22 -0.36
N LEU A 75 -5.09 -1.36 0.28
CA LEU A 75 -5.20 -2.70 -0.32
C LEU A 75 -6.63 -2.98 -0.80
N ILE A 76 -7.64 -2.68 0.03
CA ILE A 76 -9.05 -2.81 -0.32
C ILE A 76 -9.41 -1.89 -1.49
N CYS A 77 -8.94 -0.65 -1.47
CA CYS A 77 -9.18 0.36 -2.52
C CYS A 77 -8.49 0.04 -3.86
N SER A 78 -7.49 -0.84 -3.86
CA SER A 78 -6.70 -1.09 -5.06
C SER A 78 -7.55 -1.67 -6.20
N PRO A 79 -7.32 -1.25 -7.46
CA PRO A 79 -7.93 -1.88 -8.62
C PRO A 79 -7.46 -3.34 -8.80
N ARG A 80 -6.25 -3.65 -8.34
CA ARG A 80 -5.72 -5.02 -8.34
C ARG A 80 -6.45 -5.90 -7.32
N PRO A 81 -6.54 -7.22 -7.57
CA PRO A 81 -6.98 -8.17 -6.55
C PRO A 81 -6.04 -8.14 -5.33
N MET A 82 -6.60 -8.13 -4.12
CA MET A 82 -5.84 -8.12 -2.87
C MET A 82 -4.83 -9.28 -2.79
N ALA A 83 -5.23 -10.47 -3.25
CA ALA A 83 -4.34 -11.64 -3.30
C ALA A 83 -3.08 -11.42 -4.14
N GLU A 84 -3.20 -10.67 -5.24
CA GLU A 84 -2.08 -10.38 -6.14
C GLU A 84 -1.14 -9.31 -5.60
N LEU A 85 -1.63 -8.45 -4.70
CA LEU A 85 -0.79 -7.48 -3.99
C LEU A 85 -0.09 -8.12 -2.79
N LEU A 86 -0.76 -9.02 -2.07
CA LEU A 86 -0.17 -9.71 -0.91
C LEU A 86 0.87 -10.77 -1.31
N LYS A 87 0.63 -11.47 -2.41
CA LYS A 87 1.59 -12.44 -2.99
C LYS A 87 1.81 -12.14 -4.48
N PRO A 88 2.52 -11.06 -4.83
CA PRO A 88 2.72 -10.68 -6.21
C PRO A 88 3.66 -11.65 -6.94
N ASN A 89 3.36 -11.90 -8.21
CA ASN A 89 4.33 -12.55 -9.09
C ASN A 89 5.56 -11.65 -9.25
N ARG A 90 6.77 -12.19 -9.01
CA ARG A 90 8.02 -11.42 -9.08
C ARG A 90 8.32 -11.04 -10.52
N LYS A 91 8.41 -9.72 -10.77
CA LYS A 91 8.84 -9.17 -12.05
C LYS A 91 10.37 -9.03 -12.06
N SER A 92 10.99 -9.19 -13.23
CA SER A 92 12.37 -8.79 -13.42
C SER A 92 12.48 -7.27 -13.26
N LEU A 93 13.48 -6.82 -12.51
CA LEU A 93 13.74 -5.40 -12.30
C LEU A 93 14.86 -4.86 -13.19
N VAL A 94 15.59 -5.75 -13.89
CA VAL A 94 16.84 -5.41 -14.60
C VAL A 94 16.65 -4.27 -15.59
N ASP A 95 15.73 -4.41 -16.53
CA ASP A 95 15.53 -3.40 -17.58
C ASP A 95 15.11 -2.03 -17.03
N ALA A 96 14.21 -2.02 -16.03
CA ALA A 96 13.76 -0.78 -15.41
C ALA A 96 14.85 -0.17 -14.51
N PHE A 97 15.66 -1.01 -13.88
CA PHE A 97 16.80 -0.57 -13.09
C PHE A 97 17.83 0.15 -13.96
N GLU A 98 18.31 -0.50 -15.02
CA GLU A 98 19.35 0.06 -15.90
C GLU A 98 18.89 1.32 -16.63
N LYS A 99 17.63 1.35 -17.11
CA LYS A 99 17.14 2.43 -17.95
C LYS A 99 16.56 3.62 -17.18
N GLU A 100 16.03 3.37 -15.97
CA GLU A 100 15.18 4.35 -15.31
C GLU A 100 15.58 4.65 -13.86
N PHE A 101 16.54 3.93 -13.27
CA PHE A 101 16.87 4.10 -11.86
C PHE A 101 18.36 4.29 -11.54
N GLU A 102 19.28 3.57 -12.19
CA GLU A 102 20.70 3.49 -11.81
C GLU A 102 21.39 4.85 -11.63
N SER A 103 20.99 5.86 -12.41
CA SER A 103 21.55 7.22 -12.35
C SER A 103 20.73 8.20 -11.49
N MET A 104 19.68 7.75 -10.80
CA MET A 104 18.76 8.66 -10.08
C MET A 104 19.14 8.91 -8.63
N THR A 105 20.06 8.14 -8.07
CA THR A 105 20.48 8.25 -6.67
C THR A 105 21.89 8.81 -6.56
N SER A 106 22.15 9.67 -5.57
CA SER A 106 23.48 10.23 -5.30
C SER A 106 24.48 9.18 -4.81
N THR A 107 23.98 8.12 -4.19
CA THR A 107 24.75 6.95 -3.76
C THR A 107 24.27 5.73 -4.53
N ALA A 108 25.18 4.96 -5.11
CA ALA A 108 24.83 3.77 -5.86
C ALA A 108 24.08 2.77 -4.99
N VAL A 109 22.94 2.29 -5.50
CA VAL A 109 22.10 1.29 -4.83
C VAL A 109 22.11 0.02 -5.69
N PRO A 110 22.62 -1.10 -5.18
CA PRO A 110 22.62 -2.35 -5.91
C PRO A 110 21.19 -2.85 -6.24
N LEU A 111 21.00 -3.39 -7.44
CA LEU A 111 19.72 -4.02 -7.81
C LEU A 111 19.25 -5.05 -6.78
N LYS A 112 20.21 -5.82 -6.23
CA LYS A 112 19.94 -6.85 -5.21
C LYS A 112 19.29 -6.29 -3.95
N ASP A 113 19.62 -5.06 -3.56
CA ASP A 113 19.03 -4.43 -2.38
C ASP A 113 17.54 -4.12 -2.61
N LEU A 114 17.16 -3.73 -3.83
CA LEU A 114 15.76 -3.49 -4.19
C LEU A 114 14.96 -4.79 -4.25
N GLU A 115 15.57 -5.86 -4.75
CA GLU A 115 14.97 -7.20 -4.71
C GLU A 115 14.76 -7.68 -3.27
N ASN A 116 15.77 -7.48 -2.41
CA ASN A 116 15.68 -7.84 -0.99
C ASN A 116 14.61 -7.00 -0.28
N ALA A 117 14.54 -5.69 -0.54
CA ALA A 117 13.51 -4.82 0.01
C ALA A 117 12.09 -5.27 -0.39
N ARG A 118 11.90 -5.73 -1.64
CA ARG A 118 10.64 -6.32 -2.09
C ARG A 118 10.26 -7.55 -1.27
N GLU A 119 11.18 -8.50 -1.12
CA GLU A 119 10.90 -9.74 -0.37
C GLU A 119 10.68 -9.44 1.12
N GLN A 120 11.45 -8.55 1.70
CA GLN A 120 11.27 -8.11 3.08
C GLN A 120 9.92 -7.43 3.28
N LEU A 121 9.50 -6.53 2.38
CA LEU A 121 8.18 -5.90 2.42
C LEU A 121 7.08 -6.94 2.48
N ILE A 122 7.09 -7.89 1.53
CA ILE A 122 6.06 -8.92 1.42
C ILE A 122 6.01 -9.78 2.68
N SER A 123 7.16 -10.24 3.17
CA SER A 123 7.23 -11.07 4.37
C SER A 123 6.79 -10.31 5.62
N THR A 124 7.21 -9.06 5.77
CA THR A 124 6.83 -8.21 6.91
C THR A 124 5.32 -7.97 6.92
N LEU A 125 4.74 -7.55 5.80
CA LEU A 125 3.29 -7.32 5.73
C LEU A 125 2.49 -8.58 6.08
N LEU A 126 2.86 -9.74 5.52
CA LEU A 126 2.15 -10.99 5.79
C LEU A 126 2.30 -11.43 7.25
N SER A 127 3.46 -11.24 7.87
CA SER A 127 3.70 -11.59 9.28
C SER A 127 2.97 -10.66 10.25
N MET A 128 2.72 -9.41 9.88
CA MET A 128 1.99 -8.45 10.70
C MET A 128 0.47 -8.61 10.63
N LEU A 129 -0.06 -9.36 9.67
CA LEU A 129 -1.50 -9.59 9.58
C LEU A 129 -1.98 -10.46 10.76
N THR A 130 -2.87 -9.90 11.55
CA THR A 130 -3.57 -10.62 12.63
C THR A 130 -4.69 -11.51 12.06
N ASP A 131 -5.23 -12.42 12.88
CA ASP A 131 -6.40 -13.22 12.51
C ASP A 131 -7.62 -12.32 12.21
N PHE A 132 -7.74 -11.20 12.93
CA PHE A 132 -8.77 -10.20 12.66
C PHE A 132 -8.58 -9.59 11.26
N ASP A 133 -7.38 -9.19 10.89
CA ASP A 133 -7.08 -8.61 9.57
C ASP A 133 -7.42 -9.59 8.44
N ARG A 134 -6.97 -10.84 8.59
CA ARG A 134 -7.22 -11.92 7.62
C ARG A 134 -8.71 -12.15 7.44
N LYS A 135 -9.43 -12.31 8.56
CA LYS A 135 -10.88 -12.48 8.54
C LYS A 135 -11.58 -11.27 7.90
N PHE A 136 -11.21 -10.06 8.27
CA PHE A 136 -11.83 -8.86 7.72
C PHE A 136 -11.66 -8.75 6.20
N LEU A 137 -10.45 -9.03 5.67
CA LEU A 137 -10.20 -9.04 4.22
C LEU A 137 -11.04 -10.10 3.49
N LEU A 138 -11.25 -11.26 4.09
CA LEU A 138 -12.13 -12.31 3.57
C LEU A 138 -13.61 -11.88 3.62
N ASP A 139 -14.04 -11.27 4.73
CA ASP A 139 -15.38 -10.74 4.90
C ASP A 139 -15.69 -9.62 3.86
N ILE A 140 -14.70 -8.79 3.51
CA ILE A 140 -14.82 -7.84 2.38
C ILE A 140 -15.17 -8.57 1.09
N LYS A 141 -14.51 -9.69 0.78
CA LYS A 141 -14.78 -10.48 -0.42
C LYS A 141 -16.17 -11.10 -0.40
N GLN A 142 -16.66 -11.47 0.76
CA GLN A 142 -18.02 -12.03 0.94
C GLN A 142 -19.11 -10.95 1.01
N GLY A 143 -18.74 -9.68 1.26
CA GLY A 143 -19.69 -8.58 1.48
C GLY A 143 -20.33 -8.59 2.87
N THR A 144 -19.68 -9.22 3.84
CA THR A 144 -20.14 -9.38 5.22
C THR A 144 -19.27 -8.62 6.22
N ALA A 145 -18.35 -7.79 5.74
CA ALA A 145 -17.40 -7.06 6.58
C ALA A 145 -18.10 -6.10 7.54
N ASN A 146 -17.75 -6.17 8.80
CA ASN A 146 -18.23 -5.25 9.83
C ASN A 146 -17.23 -4.11 10.04
N TRP A 147 -17.47 -2.99 9.39
CA TRP A 147 -16.63 -1.80 9.46
C TRP A 147 -16.63 -1.12 10.83
N THR A 148 -17.68 -1.28 11.64
CA THR A 148 -17.74 -0.68 12.99
C THR A 148 -16.59 -1.17 13.87
N ASN A 149 -16.14 -2.40 13.67
CA ASN A 149 -15.05 -3.00 14.44
C ASN A 149 -13.68 -2.85 13.76
N PHE A 150 -13.64 -2.26 12.56
CA PHE A 150 -12.38 -2.04 11.86
C PHE A 150 -11.61 -0.83 12.43
N TYR A 151 -10.30 -0.78 12.25
CA TYR A 151 -9.43 0.31 12.75
C TYR A 151 -9.90 1.71 12.34
N TYR A 152 -10.48 1.82 11.14
CA TYR A 152 -11.02 3.06 10.57
C TYR A 152 -12.45 2.85 10.09
N PRO A 153 -13.46 2.94 10.97
CA PRO A 153 -14.86 2.72 10.57
C PRO A 153 -15.34 3.66 9.46
N HIS A 154 -14.83 4.89 9.43
CA HIS A 154 -15.16 5.88 8.39
C HIS A 154 -14.67 5.48 7.00
N ALA A 155 -13.67 4.59 6.91
CA ALA A 155 -13.10 4.17 5.63
C ALA A 155 -14.12 3.47 4.71
N GLU A 156 -15.19 2.87 5.26
CA GLU A 156 -16.31 2.34 4.47
C GLU A 156 -16.90 3.37 3.51
N LYS A 157 -16.93 4.64 3.95
CA LYS A 157 -17.53 5.76 3.19
C LYS A 157 -16.56 6.39 2.19
N LEU A 158 -15.28 6.04 2.23
CA LEU A 158 -14.32 6.56 1.27
C LEU A 158 -14.75 6.17 -0.15
N PRO A 159 -14.76 7.10 -1.12
CA PRO A 159 -15.26 6.84 -2.47
C PRO A 159 -14.63 5.63 -3.14
N ALA A 160 -13.33 5.41 -2.95
CA ALA A 160 -12.63 4.27 -3.53
C ALA A 160 -13.05 2.93 -2.89
N VAL A 161 -13.33 2.90 -1.57
CA VAL A 161 -13.86 1.72 -0.86
C VAL A 161 -15.28 1.45 -1.32
N ALA A 162 -16.15 2.46 -1.28
CA ALA A 162 -17.55 2.34 -1.70
C ALA A 162 -17.64 1.82 -3.15
N TRP A 163 -16.83 2.37 -4.05
CA TRP A 163 -16.77 1.90 -5.44
C TRP A 163 -16.32 0.44 -5.54
N LYS A 164 -15.33 0.03 -4.74
CA LYS A 164 -14.86 -1.37 -4.69
C LYS A 164 -15.95 -2.31 -4.19
N LEU A 165 -16.66 -1.93 -3.13
CA LEU A 165 -17.77 -2.73 -2.58
C LEU A 165 -18.91 -2.91 -3.60
N ILE A 166 -19.30 -1.84 -4.29
CA ILE A 166 -20.30 -1.89 -5.37
C ILE A 166 -19.86 -2.87 -6.48
N ASN A 167 -18.57 -2.84 -6.86
CA ASN A 167 -18.08 -3.76 -7.90
C ASN A 167 -18.02 -5.22 -7.42
N LEU A 168 -17.70 -5.45 -6.16
CA LEU A 168 -17.71 -6.78 -5.57
C LEU A 168 -19.13 -7.34 -5.52
N ASP A 169 -20.12 -6.49 -5.23
CA ASP A 169 -21.53 -6.90 -5.18
C ASP A 169 -22.08 -7.30 -6.57
N LYS A 170 -21.60 -6.64 -7.62
CA LYS A 170 -21.93 -6.97 -9.01
C LYS A 170 -21.22 -8.21 -9.57
N MET A 171 -20.28 -8.79 -8.84
CA MET A 171 -19.56 -9.97 -9.31
C MET A 171 -20.47 -11.19 -9.35
N ARG A 172 -20.31 -12.03 -10.39
CA ARG A 172 -20.97 -13.33 -10.47
C ARG A 172 -20.51 -14.22 -9.29
N PRO A 173 -21.42 -15.03 -8.72
CA PRO A 173 -21.10 -15.86 -7.55
C PRO A 173 -19.83 -16.71 -7.70
N GLU A 174 -19.64 -17.34 -8.87
CA GLU A 174 -18.50 -18.20 -9.17
C GLU A 174 -17.19 -17.38 -9.19
N ALA A 175 -17.19 -16.19 -9.81
CA ALA A 175 -16.04 -15.31 -9.86
C ALA A 175 -15.69 -14.73 -8.47
N ARG A 176 -16.73 -14.44 -7.66
CA ARG A 176 -16.56 -13.99 -6.29
C ARG A 176 -15.96 -15.08 -5.43
N LYS A 177 -16.44 -16.33 -5.55
CA LYS A 177 -15.89 -17.48 -4.85
C LYS A 177 -14.43 -17.71 -5.25
N ALA A 178 -14.12 -17.76 -6.53
CA ALA A 178 -12.74 -17.93 -7.01
C ALA A 178 -11.78 -16.83 -6.48
N ALA A 179 -12.27 -15.57 -6.40
CA ALA A 179 -11.51 -14.46 -5.83
C ALA A 179 -11.33 -14.58 -4.31
N TYR A 180 -12.31 -15.15 -3.60
CA TYR A 180 -12.23 -15.48 -2.19
C TYR A 180 -11.20 -16.58 -1.94
N ASP A 181 -11.32 -17.72 -2.63
CA ASP A 181 -10.42 -18.87 -2.48
C ASP A 181 -8.95 -18.46 -2.76
N LYS A 182 -8.73 -17.61 -3.77
CA LYS A 182 -7.40 -17.07 -4.10
C LYS A 182 -6.85 -16.15 -3.00
N LEU A 183 -7.72 -15.35 -2.37
CA LEU A 183 -7.32 -14.50 -1.25
C LEU A 183 -7.03 -15.34 0.00
N GLU A 184 -7.86 -16.31 0.32
CA GLU A 184 -7.66 -17.24 1.43
C GLU A 184 -6.31 -17.96 1.32
N LEU A 185 -5.98 -18.48 0.12
CA LEU A 185 -4.67 -19.07 -0.15
C LEU A 185 -3.51 -18.06 0.01
N ALA A 186 -3.72 -16.80 -0.34
CA ALA A 186 -2.70 -15.77 -0.17
C ALA A 186 -2.50 -15.39 1.31
N LEU A 187 -3.53 -15.52 2.14
CA LEU A 187 -3.51 -15.23 3.57
C LEU A 187 -3.10 -16.42 4.44
N SER A 188 -3.19 -17.66 3.92
CA SER A 188 -2.69 -18.84 4.64
C SER A 188 -1.16 -18.89 4.59
N PHE A 189 -0.56 -19.21 5.73
CA PHE A 189 0.88 -19.54 5.88
C PHE A 189 1.08 -21.04 5.81
#